data_d42bfbcc6e8d35f5a36432985beded89
#
_entry.id   d42bfbcc6e8d35f5a36432985beded89
#
_cell.length_a   1.000
_cell.length_b   1.000
_cell.length_c   1.000
_cell.angle_alpha   90.00
_cell.angle_beta   90.00
_cell.angle_gamma   90.00
#
_symmetry.space_group_name_H-M   'P 1'
#
loop_
_entity.id
_entity.type
_entity.pdbx_description
1 polymer ?
#
loop_
_entity_poly.entity_id
_entity_poly.type
_entity_poly.pdbx_seq_one_letter_code
_entity_poly.pdbx_strand_id
1 'polypeptide(L)'
;MKANDSFHIAVLPGDGIGIEVMAPALEVLKKIEATTPNLRFRFTEAAAGAIHYKETGKSMPDSTIKLCEEADAILLGACGMPSIRYPDNSEIMPQVELRFMFALYAGVRPCRLVPGAPSPIVGAAERGIDLVVIRESTEGLFASMGKGVVTHDDARETLVITRKTSERLFDFSFRYTQRRKARGLPGQLVCVDKANVFKAFAFFREMFDECAARYPPACPPTGSMSMPVRRCWCAGRGTST
;
A
#
# COMPACT_ATOMS: atom_id res chain seq x y z
N MET A 1 24.67 -0.79 6.17
CA MET A 1 23.98 -1.56 7.24
C MET A 1 24.76 -1.32 8.51
N LYS A 2 24.06 -1.04 9.62
CA LYS A 2 24.68 -0.91 10.95
C LYS A 2 25.19 -2.29 11.39
N ALA A 3 26.09 -2.34 12.35
CA ALA A 3 26.84 -3.55 12.72
C ALA A 3 25.97 -4.74 13.24
N ASN A 4 24.68 -4.54 13.51
CA ASN A 4 23.75 -5.59 13.91
C ASN A 4 22.32 -5.09 13.67
N ASP A 5 21.73 -5.41 12.51
CA ASP A 5 20.34 -5.06 12.19
C ASP A 5 19.42 -6.20 12.69
N SER A 6 18.87 -6.03 13.89
CA SER A 6 17.87 -6.95 14.46
C SER A 6 16.48 -6.31 14.36
N PHE A 7 15.52 -7.04 13.78
CA PHE A 7 14.16 -6.58 13.59
C PHE A 7 13.16 -7.49 14.29
N HIS A 8 12.24 -6.89 15.02
CA HIS A 8 11.10 -7.58 15.60
C HIS A 8 9.92 -7.55 14.62
N ILE A 9 9.44 -8.71 14.22
CA ILE A 9 8.36 -8.88 13.27
C ILE A 9 7.14 -9.47 13.98
N ALA A 10 6.05 -8.71 14.04
CA ALA A 10 4.75 -9.25 14.44
C ALA A 10 4.18 -10.06 13.27
N VAL A 11 3.86 -11.32 13.51
CA VAL A 11 3.36 -12.25 12.49
C VAL A 11 1.88 -12.49 12.74
N LEU A 12 1.04 -12.10 11.78
CA LEU A 12 -0.40 -12.28 11.82
C LEU A 12 -0.82 -13.17 10.64
N PRO A 13 -0.90 -14.50 10.80
CA PRO A 13 -1.30 -15.41 9.73
C PRO A 13 -2.70 -15.07 9.17
N GLY A 14 -3.62 -14.72 10.06
CA GLY A 14 -5.00 -14.43 9.72
C GLY A 14 -5.85 -15.69 9.54
N ASP A 15 -6.63 -15.74 8.45
CA ASP A 15 -7.64 -16.76 8.21
C ASP A 15 -7.35 -17.58 6.96
N GLY A 16 -7.83 -18.84 6.92
CA GLY A 16 -7.86 -19.66 5.73
C GLY A 16 -6.50 -19.77 5.04
N ILE A 17 -6.42 -19.29 3.78
CA ILE A 17 -5.18 -19.30 2.98
C ILE A 17 -4.04 -18.51 3.63
N GLY A 18 -4.35 -17.55 4.51
CA GLY A 18 -3.34 -16.76 5.23
C GLY A 18 -2.41 -17.61 6.07
N ILE A 19 -2.94 -18.66 6.71
CA ILE A 19 -2.17 -19.61 7.50
C ILE A 19 -1.23 -20.42 6.59
N GLU A 20 -1.74 -20.88 5.45
CA GLU A 20 -0.99 -21.70 4.50
C GLU A 20 0.16 -20.90 3.86
N VAL A 21 -0.07 -19.64 3.45
CA VAL A 21 0.98 -18.83 2.80
C VAL A 21 1.99 -18.24 3.79
N MET A 22 1.65 -18.17 5.07
CA MET A 22 2.55 -17.63 6.09
C MET A 22 3.75 -18.55 6.34
N ALA A 23 3.55 -19.84 6.37
CA ALA A 23 4.63 -20.80 6.63
C ALA A 23 5.79 -20.69 5.62
N PRO A 24 5.57 -20.76 4.28
CA PRO A 24 6.63 -20.57 3.31
C PRO A 24 7.21 -19.14 3.31
N ALA A 25 6.41 -18.11 3.62
CA ALA A 25 6.94 -16.75 3.74
C ALA A 25 7.97 -16.63 4.88
N LEU A 26 7.69 -17.22 6.04
CA LEU A 26 8.63 -17.27 7.16
C LEU A 26 9.89 -18.11 6.84
N GLU A 27 9.77 -19.19 6.09
CA GLU A 27 10.93 -19.98 5.64
C GLU A 27 11.86 -19.16 4.74
N VAL A 28 11.29 -18.36 3.82
CA VAL A 28 12.08 -17.46 2.96
C VAL A 28 12.82 -16.43 3.80
N LEU A 29 12.16 -15.79 4.78
CA LEU A 29 12.80 -14.83 5.67
C LEU A 29 13.90 -15.43 6.51
N LYS A 30 13.72 -16.66 7.05
CA LYS A 30 14.76 -17.40 7.78
C LYS A 30 15.96 -17.74 6.89
N LYS A 31 15.72 -18.09 5.61
CA LYS A 31 16.82 -18.31 4.65
C LYS A 31 17.59 -17.01 4.34
N ILE A 32 16.89 -15.90 4.19
CA ILE A 32 17.53 -14.58 4.01
C ILE A 32 18.39 -14.24 5.23
N GLU A 33 17.87 -14.44 6.44
CA GLU A 33 18.63 -14.26 7.69
C GLU A 33 19.90 -15.10 7.71
N ALA A 34 19.79 -16.38 7.37
CA ALA A 34 20.92 -17.33 7.37
C ALA A 34 22.01 -16.96 6.34
N THR A 35 21.65 -16.30 5.24
CA THR A 35 22.56 -15.91 4.15
C THR A 35 23.03 -14.48 4.21
N THR A 36 22.47 -13.65 5.10
CA THR A 36 22.79 -12.23 5.24
C THR A 36 23.54 -11.98 6.55
N PRO A 37 24.84 -11.65 6.51
CA PRO A 37 25.59 -11.33 7.73
C PRO A 37 24.97 -10.17 8.50
N ASN A 38 24.94 -10.25 9.81
CA ASN A 38 24.44 -9.22 10.73
C ASN A 38 22.94 -8.91 10.67
N LEU A 39 22.14 -9.65 9.88
CA LEU A 39 20.68 -9.56 9.87
C LEU A 39 20.10 -10.59 10.85
N ARG A 40 19.16 -10.15 11.70
CA ARG A 40 18.42 -11.03 12.61
C ARG A 40 16.95 -10.64 12.63
N PHE A 41 16.08 -11.67 12.64
CA PHE A 41 14.65 -11.51 12.82
C PHE A 41 14.16 -12.19 14.08
N ARG A 42 13.41 -11.48 14.89
CA ARG A 42 12.61 -12.03 15.96
C ARG A 42 11.15 -12.06 15.53
N PHE A 43 10.61 -13.24 15.30
CA PHE A 43 9.20 -13.41 14.93
C PHE A 43 8.37 -13.67 16.17
N THR A 44 7.26 -12.91 16.32
CA THR A 44 6.25 -13.16 17.34
C THR A 44 4.90 -13.28 16.67
N GLU A 45 4.30 -14.46 16.76
CA GLU A 45 2.99 -14.75 16.18
C GLU A 45 1.87 -14.30 17.11
N ALA A 46 0.78 -13.76 16.51
CA ALA A 46 -0.40 -13.35 17.23
C ALA A 46 -1.67 -13.56 16.38
N ALA A 47 -2.79 -13.74 17.09
CA ALA A 47 -4.08 -13.98 16.47
C ALA A 47 -4.69 -12.70 15.88
N ALA A 48 -5.29 -12.83 14.69
CA ALA A 48 -6.12 -11.81 14.05
C ALA A 48 -7.03 -12.47 13.02
N GLY A 49 -8.20 -11.92 12.80
CA GLY A 49 -9.08 -12.37 11.73
C GLY A 49 -10.47 -12.81 12.15
N ALA A 50 -11.18 -13.39 11.19
CA ALA A 50 -12.57 -13.81 11.33
C ALA A 50 -12.72 -15.04 12.23
N ILE A 51 -11.75 -15.97 12.20
CA ILE A 51 -11.78 -17.15 13.08
C ILE A 51 -11.65 -16.68 14.53
N HIS A 52 -10.69 -15.82 14.81
CA HIS A 52 -10.52 -15.25 16.15
C HIS A 52 -11.77 -14.48 16.62
N TYR A 53 -12.36 -13.69 15.71
CA TYR A 53 -13.63 -13.00 16.01
C TYR A 53 -14.76 -13.98 16.38
N LYS A 54 -14.91 -15.08 15.66
CA LYS A 54 -15.92 -16.10 15.93
C LYS A 54 -15.78 -16.69 17.35
N GLU A 55 -14.55 -16.84 17.81
CA GLU A 55 -14.24 -17.46 19.12
C GLU A 55 -14.35 -16.46 20.28
N THR A 56 -14.02 -15.18 20.05
CA THR A 56 -13.81 -14.22 21.13
C THR A 56 -14.67 -12.96 21.04
N GLY A 57 -15.31 -12.72 19.88
CA GLY A 57 -16.05 -11.49 19.60
C GLY A 57 -15.19 -10.28 19.21
N LYS A 58 -13.85 -10.44 19.09
CA LYS A 58 -12.93 -9.41 18.66
C LYS A 58 -12.15 -9.85 17.41
N SER A 59 -11.95 -8.97 16.46
CA SER A 59 -11.11 -9.22 15.25
C SER A 59 -9.64 -9.42 15.59
N MET A 60 -9.16 -8.74 16.63
CA MET A 60 -7.82 -8.83 17.19
C MET A 60 -7.87 -8.64 18.72
N PRO A 61 -7.10 -9.40 19.51
CA PRO A 61 -6.94 -9.11 20.93
C PRO A 61 -6.08 -7.86 21.15
N ASP A 62 -6.26 -7.19 22.28
CA ASP A 62 -5.51 -5.99 22.64
C ASP A 62 -3.99 -6.28 22.73
N SER A 63 -3.60 -7.50 23.08
CA SER A 63 -2.21 -7.97 23.05
C SER A 63 -1.60 -8.01 21.64
N THR A 64 -2.40 -8.35 20.62
CA THR A 64 -1.97 -8.31 19.23
C THR A 64 -1.75 -6.87 18.77
N ILE A 65 -2.65 -5.95 19.13
CA ILE A 65 -2.49 -4.52 18.80
C ILE A 65 -1.21 -3.98 19.42
N LYS A 66 -0.97 -4.26 20.69
CA LYS A 66 0.25 -3.88 21.41
C LYS A 66 1.51 -4.47 20.78
N LEU A 67 1.49 -5.75 20.40
CA LEU A 67 2.59 -6.37 19.69
C LEU A 67 2.89 -5.67 18.36
N CYS A 68 1.85 -5.33 17.59
CA CYS A 68 2.00 -4.61 16.32
C CYS A 68 2.57 -3.19 16.50
N GLU A 69 2.24 -2.52 17.60
CA GLU A 69 2.78 -1.20 17.95
C GLU A 69 4.26 -1.26 18.32
N GLU A 70 4.68 -2.30 19.05
CA GLU A 70 6.04 -2.48 19.52
C GLU A 70 6.98 -3.10 18.46
N ALA A 71 6.45 -3.72 17.42
CA ALA A 71 7.23 -4.38 16.37
C ALA A 71 7.78 -3.38 15.34
N ASP A 72 8.92 -3.70 14.75
CA ASP A 72 9.51 -2.93 13.64
C ASP A 72 8.70 -3.08 12.35
N ALA A 73 8.03 -4.23 12.17
CA ALA A 73 7.15 -4.50 11.03
C ALA A 73 6.09 -5.55 11.36
N ILE A 74 5.00 -5.50 10.62
CA ILE A 74 3.91 -6.48 10.68
C ILE A 74 3.93 -7.31 9.40
N LEU A 75 4.06 -8.62 9.54
CA LEU A 75 3.87 -9.59 8.45
C LEU A 75 2.46 -10.14 8.56
N LEU A 76 1.59 -9.68 7.67
CA LEU A 76 0.18 -10.05 7.65
C LEU A 76 -0.08 -11.03 6.50
N GLY A 77 -0.75 -12.12 6.79
CA GLY A 77 -1.22 -13.09 5.79
C GLY A 77 -2.49 -12.63 5.09
N ALA A 78 -3.57 -13.39 5.19
CA ALA A 78 -4.88 -13.02 4.68
C ALA A 78 -5.92 -13.10 5.79
N CYS A 79 -6.82 -12.12 5.85
CA CYS A 79 -7.90 -12.07 6.83
C CYS A 79 -9.24 -11.95 6.14
N GLY A 80 -10.26 -12.55 6.77
CA GLY A 80 -11.63 -12.54 6.32
C GLY A 80 -12.09 -13.91 5.81
N MET A 81 -13.29 -14.28 6.24
CA MET A 81 -13.99 -15.47 5.77
C MET A 81 -15.41 -15.12 5.35
N PRO A 82 -15.86 -15.49 4.15
CA PRO A 82 -17.20 -15.13 3.66
C PRO A 82 -18.34 -15.57 4.57
N SER A 83 -18.13 -16.66 5.33
CA SER A 83 -19.12 -17.23 6.26
C SER A 83 -19.12 -16.59 7.66
N ILE A 84 -18.18 -15.72 7.97
CA ILE A 84 -18.04 -15.07 9.27
C ILE A 84 -18.02 -13.56 9.07
N ARG A 85 -19.04 -12.89 9.57
CA ARG A 85 -19.26 -11.45 9.41
C ARG A 85 -19.68 -10.81 10.72
N TYR A 86 -19.56 -9.49 10.78
CA TYR A 86 -20.20 -8.72 11.86
C TYR A 86 -21.74 -8.82 11.78
N PRO A 87 -22.48 -8.46 12.86
CA PRO A 87 -23.95 -8.51 12.88
C PRO A 87 -24.63 -7.63 11.81
N ASP A 88 -23.96 -6.58 11.34
CA ASP A 88 -24.40 -5.71 10.26
C ASP A 88 -24.07 -6.25 8.86
N ASN A 89 -23.62 -7.50 8.78
CA ASN A 89 -23.16 -8.19 7.56
C ASN A 89 -21.88 -7.62 6.94
N SER A 90 -21.17 -6.73 7.59
CA SER A 90 -19.85 -6.26 7.13
C SER A 90 -18.76 -7.32 7.37
N GLU A 91 -17.65 -7.20 6.65
CA GLU A 91 -16.53 -8.14 6.74
C GLU A 91 -15.64 -7.86 7.96
N ILE A 92 -15.07 -8.94 8.52
CA ILE A 92 -14.03 -8.85 9.55
C ILE A 92 -12.72 -8.47 8.86
N MET A 93 -12.23 -7.26 9.08
CA MET A 93 -11.12 -6.68 8.32
C MET A 93 -9.99 -6.12 9.21
N PRO A 94 -9.25 -6.94 9.96
CA PRO A 94 -8.13 -6.47 10.80
C PRO A 94 -7.12 -5.63 10.02
N GLN A 95 -6.87 -5.95 8.76
CA GLN A 95 -5.98 -5.22 7.87
C GLN A 95 -6.43 -3.77 7.62
N VAL A 96 -7.71 -3.48 7.70
CA VAL A 96 -8.24 -2.11 7.58
C VAL A 96 -8.15 -1.40 8.93
N GLU A 97 -8.46 -2.10 10.03
CA GLU A 97 -8.34 -1.58 11.39
C GLU A 97 -6.89 -1.14 11.67
N LEU A 98 -5.89 -1.97 11.34
CA LEU A 98 -4.47 -1.64 11.48
C LEU A 98 -4.06 -0.41 10.66
N ARG A 99 -4.64 -0.22 9.45
CA ARG A 99 -4.36 0.98 8.64
C ARG A 99 -4.77 2.26 9.34
N PHE A 100 -5.94 2.26 9.98
CA PHE A 100 -6.41 3.42 10.74
C PHE A 100 -5.61 3.62 12.04
N MET A 101 -5.41 2.55 12.81
CA MET A 101 -4.68 2.62 14.07
C MET A 101 -3.27 3.16 13.92
N PHE A 102 -2.54 2.71 12.90
CA PHE A 102 -1.15 3.10 12.65
C PHE A 102 -0.97 4.14 11.56
N ALA A 103 -2.05 4.75 11.07
CA ALA A 103 -2.04 5.74 9.99
C ALA A 103 -1.19 5.29 8.78
N LEU A 104 -1.41 4.05 8.30
CA LEU A 104 -0.69 3.44 7.17
C LEU A 104 -1.22 4.00 5.84
N TYR A 105 -0.85 5.24 5.55
CA TYR A 105 -1.37 6.05 4.45
C TYR A 105 -0.89 5.63 3.07
N ALA A 106 0.24 4.94 2.95
CA ALA A 106 0.88 4.59 1.68
C ALA A 106 0.87 3.08 1.42
N GLY A 107 -0.09 2.61 0.66
CA GLY A 107 -0.15 1.24 0.18
C GLY A 107 0.76 1.04 -1.02
N VAL A 108 1.97 0.52 -0.81
CA VAL A 108 2.98 0.29 -1.87
C VAL A 108 2.75 -1.07 -2.51
N ARG A 109 2.44 -1.10 -3.80
CA ARG A 109 2.12 -2.31 -4.56
C ARG A 109 3.05 -2.48 -5.75
N PRO A 110 4.17 -3.20 -5.60
CA PRO A 110 5.04 -3.54 -6.72
C PRO A 110 4.31 -4.48 -7.70
N CYS A 111 4.46 -4.20 -8.98
CA CYS A 111 3.97 -5.06 -10.06
C CYS A 111 5.12 -5.32 -11.02
N ARG A 112 5.54 -6.58 -11.09
CA ARG A 112 6.61 -7.04 -11.99
C ARG A 112 6.15 -8.24 -12.78
N LEU A 113 6.47 -8.26 -14.06
CA LEU A 113 6.31 -9.47 -14.86
C LEU A 113 7.47 -10.42 -14.53
N VAL A 114 7.11 -11.59 -14.01
CA VAL A 114 8.08 -12.67 -13.78
C VAL A 114 8.45 -13.30 -15.13
N PRO A 115 9.74 -13.54 -15.45
CA PRO A 115 10.13 -14.21 -16.66
C PRO A 115 9.39 -15.53 -16.87
N GLY A 116 8.84 -15.73 -18.07
CA GLY A 116 8.04 -16.92 -18.40
C GLY A 116 6.57 -16.87 -17.95
N ALA A 117 6.16 -15.90 -17.15
CA ALA A 117 4.75 -15.76 -16.79
C ALA A 117 3.92 -15.18 -17.96
N PRO A 118 2.70 -15.67 -18.21
CA PRO A 118 1.83 -15.11 -19.22
C PRO A 118 1.35 -13.70 -18.82
N SER A 119 1.22 -12.82 -19.83
CA SER A 119 0.67 -11.48 -19.63
C SER A 119 -0.41 -11.18 -20.66
N PRO A 120 -1.54 -10.57 -20.27
CA PRO A 120 -2.55 -10.12 -21.21
C PRO A 120 -2.11 -8.86 -21.99
N ILE A 121 -0.99 -8.24 -21.62
CA ILE A 121 -0.49 -7.02 -22.25
C ILE A 121 0.40 -7.40 -23.42
N VAL A 122 0.03 -6.95 -24.62
CA VAL A 122 0.78 -7.19 -25.86
C VAL A 122 2.21 -6.62 -25.75
N GLY A 123 3.22 -7.42 -26.10
CA GLY A 123 4.64 -7.05 -26.03
C GLY A 123 5.19 -6.91 -24.61
N ALA A 124 4.48 -7.43 -23.59
CA ALA A 124 4.98 -7.40 -22.22
C ALA A 124 6.15 -8.35 -21.99
N ALA A 125 6.19 -9.47 -22.72
CA ALA A 125 7.29 -10.44 -22.64
C ALA A 125 8.63 -9.84 -23.03
N GLU A 126 8.64 -9.00 -24.09
CA GLU A 126 9.84 -8.37 -24.63
C GLU A 126 10.24 -7.12 -23.82
N ARG A 127 9.27 -6.31 -23.42
CA ARG A 127 9.52 -5.03 -22.73
C ARG A 127 9.64 -5.15 -21.23
N GLY A 128 9.14 -6.25 -20.66
CA GLY A 128 8.97 -6.41 -19.23
C GLY A 128 7.90 -5.49 -18.62
N ILE A 129 7.57 -5.72 -17.37
CA ILE A 129 6.75 -4.82 -16.54
C ILE A 129 7.47 -4.66 -15.21
N ASP A 130 7.79 -3.44 -14.82
CA ASP A 130 8.26 -3.08 -13.49
C ASP A 130 7.71 -1.71 -13.11
N LEU A 131 6.58 -1.70 -12.45
CA LEU A 131 5.93 -0.51 -11.93
C LEU A 131 5.53 -0.68 -10.47
N VAL A 132 5.23 0.42 -9.82
CA VAL A 132 4.70 0.41 -8.45
C VAL A 132 3.49 1.32 -8.40
N VAL A 133 2.37 0.79 -7.90
CA VAL A 133 1.19 1.58 -7.55
C VAL A 133 1.30 1.98 -6.08
N ILE A 134 1.33 3.28 -5.83
CA ILE A 134 1.26 3.83 -4.48
C ILE A 134 -0.15 4.36 -4.29
N ARG A 135 -0.90 3.76 -3.36
CA ARG A 135 -2.30 4.08 -3.09
C ARG A 135 -2.44 4.66 -1.70
N GLU A 136 -3.13 5.80 -1.60
CA GLU A 136 -3.68 6.24 -0.33
C GLU A 136 -4.75 5.22 0.14
N SER A 137 -4.75 4.84 1.41
CA SER A 137 -5.55 3.73 1.91
C SER A 137 -6.27 4.01 3.24
N THR A 138 -6.30 5.28 3.69
CA THR A 138 -6.91 5.71 4.96
C THR A 138 -7.99 6.78 4.78
N GLU A 139 -8.02 7.46 3.64
CA GLU A 139 -8.98 8.51 3.30
C GLU A 139 -9.88 8.10 2.11
N GLY A 140 -10.43 9.05 1.42
CA GLY A 140 -11.40 8.81 0.36
C GLY A 140 -12.75 8.40 0.95
N LEU A 141 -13.33 7.33 0.45
CA LEU A 141 -14.57 6.76 1.00
C LEU A 141 -14.35 6.06 2.35
N PHE A 142 -13.12 5.61 2.64
CA PHE A 142 -12.80 5.05 3.96
C PHE A 142 -12.99 6.04 5.11
N ALA A 143 -12.84 7.34 4.87
CA ALA A 143 -13.08 8.38 5.89
C ALA A 143 -14.55 8.45 6.35
N SER A 144 -15.48 7.95 5.53
CA SER A 144 -16.91 7.88 5.84
C SER A 144 -17.42 6.45 6.08
N MET A 145 -16.53 5.48 6.22
CA MET A 145 -16.91 4.09 6.50
C MET A 145 -17.80 3.99 7.73
N GLY A 146 -18.96 3.35 7.58
CA GLY A 146 -19.98 3.26 8.64
C GLY A 146 -20.79 4.55 8.88
N LYS A 147 -20.59 5.62 8.07
CA LYS A 147 -21.33 6.90 8.16
C LYS A 147 -22.19 7.16 6.93
N GLY A 148 -22.23 6.22 6.01
CA GLY A 148 -23.08 6.30 4.83
C GLY A 148 -24.55 6.33 5.17
N VAL A 149 -25.34 7.02 4.36
CA VAL A 149 -26.79 7.08 4.49
C VAL A 149 -27.40 6.32 3.31
N VAL A 150 -28.25 5.35 3.61
CA VAL A 150 -28.99 4.56 2.61
C VAL A 150 -30.48 4.81 2.80
N THR A 151 -31.16 5.18 1.70
CA THR A 151 -32.61 5.31 1.65
C THR A 151 -33.18 4.27 0.66
N HIS A 152 -34.50 4.28 0.44
CA HIS A 152 -35.10 3.46 -0.61
C HIS A 152 -34.58 3.85 -2.02
N ASP A 153 -34.34 5.15 -2.21
CA ASP A 153 -34.09 5.71 -3.57
C ASP A 153 -32.60 6.04 -3.82
N ASP A 154 -31.79 6.22 -2.76
CA ASP A 154 -30.38 6.57 -2.92
C ASP A 154 -29.48 6.04 -1.79
N ALA A 155 -28.17 6.02 -2.06
CA ALA A 155 -27.14 5.81 -1.06
C ALA A 155 -26.08 6.91 -1.19
N ARG A 156 -25.61 7.45 -0.05
CA ARG A 156 -24.66 8.57 0.00
C ARG A 156 -23.51 8.26 0.92
N GLU A 157 -22.30 8.48 0.42
CA GLU A 157 -21.07 8.46 1.19
C GLU A 157 -20.22 9.68 0.85
N THR A 158 -19.48 10.20 1.81
CA THR A 158 -18.63 11.36 1.63
C THR A 158 -17.20 10.95 1.35
N LEU A 159 -16.67 11.34 0.18
CA LEU A 159 -15.25 11.22 -0.14
C LEU A 159 -14.48 12.40 0.46
N VAL A 160 -13.47 12.10 1.29
CA VAL A 160 -12.63 13.11 1.94
C VAL A 160 -11.18 12.92 1.49
N ILE A 161 -10.54 14.02 1.09
CA ILE A 161 -9.11 14.08 0.77
C ILE A 161 -8.53 15.25 1.56
N THR A 162 -7.56 15.00 2.45
CA THR A 162 -6.93 16.05 3.24
C THR A 162 -5.55 16.42 2.70
N ARG A 163 -5.16 17.68 2.92
CA ARG A 163 -3.81 18.16 2.60
C ARG A 163 -2.74 17.33 3.33
N LYS A 164 -2.92 17.14 4.62
CA LYS A 164 -1.96 16.44 5.49
C LYS A 164 -1.59 15.04 4.95
N THR A 165 -2.58 14.24 4.61
CA THR A 165 -2.36 12.86 4.12
C THR A 165 -1.82 12.86 2.69
N SER A 166 -2.36 13.73 1.82
CA SER A 166 -1.91 13.86 0.44
C SER A 166 -0.44 14.30 0.35
N GLU A 167 -0.01 15.29 1.14
CA GLU A 167 1.39 15.73 1.19
C GLU A 167 2.33 14.63 1.68
N ARG A 168 1.95 13.89 2.72
CA ARG A 168 2.74 12.73 3.20
C ARG A 168 2.87 11.64 2.12
N LEU A 169 1.77 11.34 1.41
CA LEU A 169 1.76 10.36 0.33
C LEU A 169 2.67 10.77 -0.82
N PHE A 170 2.58 12.02 -1.26
CA PHE A 170 3.39 12.51 -2.39
C PHE A 170 4.85 12.64 -2.02
N ASP A 171 5.19 13.15 -0.85
CA ASP A 171 6.57 13.21 -0.35
C ASP A 171 7.20 11.80 -0.31
N PHE A 172 6.49 10.83 0.22
CA PHE A 172 6.91 9.42 0.18
C PHE A 172 7.09 8.92 -1.27
N SER A 173 6.14 9.22 -2.15
CA SER A 173 6.14 8.76 -3.55
C SER A 173 7.31 9.34 -4.34
N PHE A 174 7.63 10.63 -4.17
CA PHE A 174 8.79 11.27 -4.79
C PHE A 174 10.10 10.67 -4.30
N ARG A 175 10.26 10.51 -2.97
CA ARG A 175 11.45 9.87 -2.39
C ARG A 175 11.58 8.41 -2.84
N TYR A 176 10.51 7.68 -2.92
CA TYR A 176 10.50 6.31 -3.43
C TYR A 176 10.93 6.25 -4.89
N THR A 177 10.43 7.15 -5.73
CA THR A 177 10.80 7.28 -7.15
C THR A 177 12.30 7.62 -7.31
N GLN A 178 12.84 8.52 -6.49
CA GLN A 178 14.28 8.83 -6.47
C GLN A 178 15.13 7.60 -6.13
N ARG A 179 14.70 6.80 -5.13
CA ARG A 179 15.39 5.55 -4.78
C ARG A 179 15.36 4.52 -5.91
N ARG A 180 14.24 4.42 -6.65
CA ARG A 180 14.14 3.56 -7.83
C ARG A 180 15.11 4.03 -8.92
N LYS A 181 15.14 5.33 -9.19
CA LYS A 181 16.07 5.94 -10.17
C LYS A 181 17.53 5.68 -9.81
N ALA A 182 17.90 5.83 -8.55
CA ALA A 182 19.26 5.53 -8.08
C ALA A 182 19.67 4.05 -8.25
N ARG A 183 18.71 3.15 -8.46
CA ARG A 183 18.92 1.73 -8.78
C ARG A 183 18.87 1.45 -10.28
N GLY A 184 18.87 2.47 -11.14
CA GLY A 184 18.81 2.32 -12.59
C GLY A 184 17.42 2.08 -13.18
N LEU A 185 16.36 2.21 -12.38
CA LEU A 185 14.98 2.06 -12.83
C LEU A 185 14.41 3.40 -13.34
N PRO A 186 13.34 3.41 -14.14
CA PRO A 186 12.70 4.65 -14.58
C PRO A 186 12.29 5.53 -13.39
N GLY A 187 12.78 6.78 -13.38
CA GLY A 187 12.45 7.77 -12.34
C GLY A 187 11.20 8.57 -12.67
N GLN A 188 10.12 7.90 -13.08
CA GLN A 188 8.86 8.53 -13.46
C GLN A 188 7.81 8.33 -12.37
N LEU A 189 7.14 9.41 -11.96
CA LEU A 189 5.99 9.38 -11.08
C LEU A 189 4.77 9.96 -11.81
N VAL A 190 3.66 9.26 -11.73
CA VAL A 190 2.41 9.63 -12.41
C VAL A 190 1.32 9.77 -11.36
N CYS A 191 0.64 10.93 -11.32
CA CYS A 191 -0.56 11.13 -10.52
C CYS A 191 -1.77 10.67 -11.34
N VAL A 192 -2.55 9.76 -10.76
CA VAL A 192 -3.77 9.21 -11.39
C VAL A 192 -4.97 9.70 -10.60
N ASP A 193 -5.81 10.50 -11.23
CA ASP A 193 -6.97 11.12 -10.62
C ASP A 193 -8.07 11.46 -11.64
N LYS A 194 -9.14 12.09 -11.20
CA LYS A 194 -10.24 12.60 -12.03
C LYS A 194 -10.44 14.12 -11.83
N ALA A 195 -9.33 14.87 -11.77
CA ALA A 195 -9.30 16.31 -11.48
C ALA A 195 -10.13 17.17 -12.44
N ASN A 196 -10.31 16.72 -13.70
CA ASN A 196 -11.12 17.40 -14.69
C ASN A 196 -12.65 17.37 -14.41
N VAL A 197 -13.10 16.56 -13.44
CA VAL A 197 -14.51 16.35 -13.14
C VAL A 197 -14.84 16.72 -11.70
N PHE A 198 -14.03 16.30 -10.74
CA PHE A 198 -14.33 16.41 -9.31
C PHE A 198 -13.36 17.32 -8.58
N LYS A 199 -13.90 18.26 -7.80
CA LYS A 199 -13.11 19.22 -7.01
C LYS A 199 -12.15 18.53 -6.02
N ALA A 200 -12.57 17.44 -5.39
CA ALA A 200 -11.72 16.70 -4.46
C ALA A 200 -10.47 16.11 -5.15
N PHE A 201 -10.60 15.60 -6.38
CA PHE A 201 -9.46 15.13 -7.16
C PHE A 201 -8.62 16.28 -7.74
N ALA A 202 -9.23 17.43 -8.05
CA ALA A 202 -8.50 18.64 -8.43
C ALA A 202 -7.60 19.09 -7.26
N PHE A 203 -8.13 19.10 -6.05
CA PHE A 203 -7.36 19.39 -4.83
C PHE A 203 -6.21 18.39 -4.62
N PHE A 204 -6.45 17.08 -4.82
CA PHE A 204 -5.40 16.07 -4.75
C PHE A 204 -4.28 16.33 -5.77
N ARG A 205 -4.64 16.72 -7.00
CA ARG A 205 -3.69 17.09 -8.06
C ARG A 205 -2.87 18.31 -7.69
N GLU A 206 -3.51 19.35 -7.14
CA GLU A 206 -2.83 20.56 -6.67
C GLU A 206 -1.74 20.23 -5.64
N MET A 207 -2.03 19.36 -4.67
CA MET A 207 -1.04 18.88 -3.70
C MET A 207 0.11 18.11 -4.36
N PHE A 208 -0.18 17.34 -5.39
CA PHE A 208 0.86 16.67 -6.17
C PHE A 208 1.79 17.67 -6.85
N ASP A 209 1.25 18.68 -7.51
CA ASP A 209 2.02 19.71 -8.22
C ASP A 209 2.85 20.55 -7.24
N GLU A 210 2.30 20.97 -6.10
CA GLU A 210 3.02 21.65 -5.02
C GLU A 210 4.18 20.80 -4.46
N CYS A 211 3.93 19.50 -4.25
CA CYS A 211 4.95 18.59 -3.78
C CYS A 211 6.05 18.40 -4.83
N ALA A 212 5.68 18.27 -6.11
CA ALA A 212 6.63 18.12 -7.22
C ALA A 212 7.63 19.29 -7.29
N ALA A 213 7.19 20.51 -7.01
CA ALA A 213 8.03 21.70 -7.00
C ALA A 213 9.17 21.64 -5.96
N ARG A 214 9.01 20.84 -4.89
CA ARG A 214 10.02 20.63 -3.82
C ARG A 214 11.09 19.60 -4.19
N TYR A 215 10.93 18.89 -5.31
CA TYR A 215 11.83 17.81 -5.76
C TYR A 215 12.50 18.11 -7.11
N PRO A 216 13.37 19.15 -7.23
CA PRO A 216 14.11 19.43 -8.46
C PRO A 216 15.29 18.44 -8.62
N PRO A 217 15.67 18.09 -9.82
CA PRO A 217 15.05 18.30 -11.13
C PRO A 217 14.11 17.13 -11.50
N ALA A 218 13.23 16.79 -10.57
CA ALA A 218 12.48 15.55 -10.67
C ALA A 218 11.40 15.61 -11.73
N CYS A 219 11.03 16.82 -12.22
CA CYS A 219 9.88 16.83 -13.12
C CYS A 219 9.67 18.11 -13.91
N PRO A 220 9.99 18.14 -15.20
CA PRO A 220 9.29 19.07 -16.06
C PRO A 220 7.85 18.57 -16.25
N PRO A 221 6.84 19.44 -16.10
CA PRO A 221 5.47 19.09 -16.43
C PRO A 221 5.41 18.84 -17.94
N THR A 222 5.21 17.59 -18.34
CA THR A 222 4.98 17.28 -19.75
C THR A 222 3.51 17.46 -20.09
N GLY A 223 3.29 18.17 -21.21
CA GLY A 223 2.03 18.65 -21.71
C GLY A 223 0.85 17.70 -21.70
N SER A 224 -0.32 18.29 -21.84
CA SER A 224 -1.65 17.69 -21.82
C SER A 224 -1.76 16.41 -22.65
N MET A 225 -1.96 15.29 -22.00
CA MET A 225 -2.66 14.17 -22.62
C MET A 225 -4.13 14.19 -22.17
N SER A 226 -5.05 13.86 -23.07
CA SER A 226 -6.49 13.87 -22.90
C SER A 226 -7.06 12.80 -21.96
N MET A 227 -6.24 12.20 -21.12
CA MET A 227 -6.63 11.48 -19.92
C MET A 227 -6.09 12.24 -18.69
N PRO A 228 -6.79 12.24 -17.53
CA PRO A 228 -6.36 13.00 -16.36
C PRO A 228 -5.17 12.33 -15.66
N VAL A 229 -4.05 12.24 -16.39
CA VAL A 229 -2.79 11.66 -15.89
C VAL A 229 -1.71 12.71 -16.03
N ARG A 230 -1.25 13.29 -14.93
CA ARG A 230 -0.03 14.10 -14.91
C ARG A 230 1.19 13.21 -14.69
N ARG A 231 2.13 13.28 -15.61
CA ARG A 231 3.42 12.59 -15.53
C ARG A 231 4.47 13.53 -14.96
N CYS A 232 5.14 13.06 -13.94
CA CYS A 232 6.32 13.69 -13.41
C CYS A 232 7.55 12.86 -13.79
N TRP A 233 8.50 13.44 -14.54
CA TRP A 233 9.73 12.78 -14.97
C TRP A 233 10.90 13.21 -14.09
N CYS A 234 11.50 12.30 -13.36
CA CYS A 234 12.83 12.55 -12.80
C CYS A 234 13.83 12.46 -13.96
N ALA A 235 14.28 13.61 -14.45
CA ALA A 235 15.09 13.71 -15.64
C ALA A 235 16.34 12.80 -15.61
N GLY A 236 16.36 11.84 -16.53
CA GLY A 236 17.55 11.16 -17.03
C GLY A 236 17.35 11.12 -18.54
N ARG A 237 18.19 11.80 -19.27
CA ARG A 237 18.20 11.73 -20.74
C ARG A 237 18.39 10.28 -21.18
N GLY A 238 17.35 9.67 -21.68
CA GLY A 238 17.45 8.54 -22.57
C GLY A 238 17.14 9.06 -23.95
N THR A 239 18.13 9.01 -24.81
CA THR A 239 18.11 9.38 -26.21
C THR A 239 16.95 8.72 -26.94
N SER A 240 16.14 9.56 -27.58
CA SER A 240 15.22 9.18 -28.64
C SER A 240 16.01 8.57 -29.83
N THR A 241 15.64 7.43 -30.27
CA THR A 241 15.57 7.00 -31.67
C THR A 241 14.25 6.28 -31.84
#